data_26d45781baad1a88a25d58556cf86c52
#
_entry.id   26d45781baad1a88a25d58556cf86c52
#
_cell.length_a   1.000
_cell.length_b   1.000
_cell.length_c   1.000
_cell.angle_alpha   90.00
_cell.angle_beta   90.00
_cell.angle_gamma   90.00
#
_symmetry.space_group_name_H-M   'P 1'
#
loop_
_entity.id
_entity.type
_entity.pdbx_description
1 polymer ?
#
loop_
_entity_poly.entity_id
_entity_poly.type
_entity_poly.pdbx_seq_one_letter_code
_entity_poly.pdbx_strand_id
1 'polypeptide(L)'
;VKAIEYYLREKIDKKLHPWIHFALTSEDVNNLSYSLMWKDALKKVFLPLLLSLITELKKLSRRYADYPMLSMTHGQSATPTTFGKEIAVFANRLNRQYDQVKSQSFLGKFGGATGTWSTHVVSFPKVNWLRFANNFIKRMGLTPNLVTTQIEPHDSLSESYHQLIRINTVLIDLSHDFWYYISRGILEQKRIKDEVGSSAMPHKINPIQFENAEGNLGISIALLNHLSTKLPVSRMQRDLSDSTVLRNQGVAMGHSLSLIHISEPTRHERI
;
A
#
# COMPACT_ATOMS: atom_id res chain seq x y z
N VAL A 1 16.73 -4.66 20.14
CA VAL A 1 17.13 -6.07 19.92
C VAL A 1 17.34 -6.78 21.26
N LYS A 2 18.24 -6.32 22.14
CA LYS A 2 18.53 -7.01 23.43
C LYS A 2 17.32 -7.25 24.32
N ALA A 3 16.42 -6.28 24.45
CA ALA A 3 15.17 -6.46 25.22
C ALA A 3 14.33 -7.63 24.70
N ILE A 4 14.25 -7.80 23.37
CA ILE A 4 13.53 -8.92 22.75
C ILE A 4 14.24 -10.24 23.03
N GLU A 5 15.57 -10.28 22.99
CA GLU A 5 16.34 -11.48 23.33
C GLU A 5 16.10 -11.91 24.79
N TYR A 6 16.07 -10.97 25.74
CA TYR A 6 15.76 -11.26 27.15
C TYR A 6 14.35 -11.77 27.31
N TYR A 7 13.37 -11.12 26.67
CA TYR A 7 11.99 -11.56 26.67
C TYR A 7 11.82 -12.98 26.12
N LEU A 8 12.51 -13.30 25.01
CA LEU A 8 12.49 -14.65 24.44
C LEU A 8 13.07 -15.69 25.40
N ARG A 9 14.16 -15.36 26.12
CA ARG A 9 14.75 -16.25 27.13
C ARG A 9 13.78 -16.59 28.25
N GLU A 10 12.87 -15.70 28.59
CA GLU A 10 11.82 -15.97 29.59
C GLU A 10 10.72 -16.89 29.08
N LYS A 11 10.55 -17.02 27.76
CA LYS A 11 9.43 -17.72 27.12
C LYS A 11 9.78 -19.06 26.52
N ILE A 12 11.07 -19.37 26.34
CA ILE A 12 11.51 -20.60 25.67
C ILE A 12 12.40 -21.44 26.58
N ASP A 13 12.55 -22.74 26.24
CA ASP A 13 13.41 -23.66 26.97
C ASP A 13 14.86 -23.15 27.03
N LYS A 14 15.48 -23.26 28.21
CA LYS A 14 16.89 -22.87 28.44
C LYS A 14 17.88 -23.50 27.45
N LYS A 15 17.59 -24.69 26.96
CA LYS A 15 18.37 -25.36 25.91
C LYS A 15 18.43 -24.61 24.60
N LEU A 16 17.42 -23.76 24.32
CA LEU A 16 17.35 -22.96 23.11
C LEU A 16 18.00 -21.57 23.27
N HIS A 17 18.34 -21.14 24.48
CA HIS A 17 18.94 -19.83 24.73
C HIS A 17 20.22 -19.55 23.92
N PRO A 18 21.16 -20.51 23.69
CA PRO A 18 22.34 -20.28 22.85
C PRO A 18 22.01 -20.00 21.38
N TRP A 19 20.82 -20.39 20.92
CA TRP A 19 20.36 -20.19 19.54
C TRP A 19 19.65 -18.86 19.29
N ILE A 20 19.27 -18.15 20.37
CA ILE A 20 18.70 -16.81 20.23
C ILE A 20 19.75 -15.90 19.62
N HIS A 21 19.43 -15.30 18.47
CA HIS A 21 20.32 -14.41 17.71
C HIS A 21 21.63 -15.08 17.23
N PHE A 22 21.69 -16.42 17.18
CA PHE A 22 22.85 -17.13 16.71
C PHE A 22 23.19 -16.78 15.26
N ALA A 23 24.39 -16.23 15.05
CA ALA A 23 24.95 -15.84 13.75
C ALA A 23 24.09 -14.85 12.95
N LEU A 24 23.03 -14.29 13.55
CA LEU A 24 22.16 -13.30 12.92
C LEU A 24 22.73 -11.89 13.01
N THR A 25 22.35 -11.07 12.04
CA THR A 25 22.34 -9.60 12.17
C THR A 25 20.93 -9.11 12.41
N SER A 26 20.74 -7.89 12.93
CA SER A 26 19.42 -7.28 13.13
C SER A 26 18.57 -7.33 11.86
N GLU A 27 19.20 -7.16 10.71
CA GLU A 27 18.51 -7.15 9.41
C GLU A 27 18.00 -8.52 8.99
N ASP A 28 18.55 -9.61 9.45
CA ASP A 28 17.96 -10.95 9.20
C ASP A 28 16.56 -11.07 9.84
N VAL A 29 16.27 -10.29 10.88
CA VAL A 29 14.95 -10.22 11.52
C VAL A 29 14.12 -9.05 10.98
N ASN A 30 14.72 -7.87 10.89
CA ASN A 30 14.01 -6.65 10.51
C ASN A 30 13.43 -6.73 9.09
N ASN A 31 14.23 -7.19 8.11
CA ASN A 31 13.74 -7.29 6.73
C ASN A 31 12.54 -8.25 6.62
N LEU A 32 12.61 -9.41 7.28
CA LEU A 32 11.50 -10.37 7.28
C LEU A 32 10.27 -9.80 7.96
N SER A 33 10.43 -9.11 9.08
CA SER A 33 9.34 -8.49 9.83
C SER A 33 8.66 -7.40 9.02
N TYR A 34 9.40 -6.49 8.40
CA TYR A 34 8.86 -5.43 7.55
C TYR A 34 8.17 -5.98 6.31
N SER A 35 8.77 -6.96 5.64
CA SER A 35 8.17 -7.61 4.47
C SER A 35 6.86 -8.32 4.83
N LEU A 36 6.80 -9.01 5.97
CA LEU A 36 5.58 -9.67 6.45
C LEU A 36 4.50 -8.66 6.85
N MET A 37 4.84 -7.64 7.62
CA MET A 37 3.88 -6.59 8.01
C MET A 37 3.30 -5.87 6.80
N TRP A 38 4.14 -5.50 5.83
CA TRP A 38 3.70 -4.81 4.62
C TRP A 38 2.84 -5.72 3.74
N LYS A 39 3.26 -6.95 3.53
CA LYS A 39 2.48 -7.99 2.82
C LYS A 39 1.11 -8.19 3.45
N ASP A 40 1.04 -8.29 4.78
CA ASP A 40 -0.20 -8.51 5.50
C ASP A 40 -1.11 -7.28 5.43
N ALA A 41 -0.56 -6.07 5.58
CA ALA A 41 -1.31 -4.83 5.40
C ALA A 41 -1.92 -4.73 3.99
N LEU A 42 -1.14 -5.07 2.96
CA LEU A 42 -1.64 -5.08 1.58
C LEU A 42 -2.70 -6.16 1.36
N LYS A 43 -2.41 -7.42 1.73
CA LYS A 43 -3.28 -8.55 1.39
C LYS A 43 -4.52 -8.67 2.25
N LYS A 44 -4.42 -8.32 3.54
CA LYS A 44 -5.53 -8.50 4.50
C LYS A 44 -6.38 -7.24 4.70
N VAL A 45 -5.85 -6.06 4.36
CA VAL A 45 -6.55 -4.79 4.60
C VAL A 45 -6.75 -4.02 3.28
N PHE A 46 -5.66 -3.62 2.63
CA PHE A 46 -5.73 -2.73 1.47
C PHE A 46 -6.47 -3.36 0.27
N LEU A 47 -6.08 -4.56 -0.15
CA LEU A 47 -6.70 -5.23 -1.31
C LEU A 47 -8.20 -5.54 -1.11
N PRO A 48 -8.68 -6.03 0.04
CA PRO A 48 -10.11 -6.20 0.27
C PRO A 48 -10.90 -4.89 0.14
N LEU A 49 -10.40 -3.79 0.70
CA LEU A 49 -11.03 -2.48 0.60
C LEU A 49 -11.02 -1.94 -0.84
N LEU A 50 -9.89 -2.05 -1.54
CA LEU A 50 -9.80 -1.66 -2.94
C LEU A 50 -10.76 -2.47 -3.82
N LEU A 51 -10.88 -3.78 -3.56
CA LEU A 51 -11.83 -4.64 -4.28
C LEU A 51 -13.29 -4.25 -4.01
N SER A 52 -13.61 -3.87 -2.76
CA SER A 52 -14.93 -3.33 -2.41
C SER A 52 -15.24 -2.07 -3.25
N LEU A 53 -14.33 -1.10 -3.27
CA LEU A 53 -14.49 0.11 -4.07
C LEU A 53 -14.67 -0.21 -5.56
N ILE A 54 -13.82 -1.06 -6.14
CA ILE A 54 -13.93 -1.49 -7.54
C ILE A 54 -15.30 -2.12 -7.81
N THR A 55 -15.79 -2.92 -6.87
CA THR A 55 -17.09 -3.59 -7.00
C THR A 55 -18.23 -2.59 -7.00
N GLU A 56 -18.20 -1.59 -6.11
CA GLU A 56 -19.20 -0.52 -6.08
C GLU A 56 -19.14 0.36 -7.34
N LEU A 57 -17.95 0.72 -7.82
CA LEU A 57 -17.81 1.44 -9.09
C LEU A 57 -18.38 0.62 -10.27
N LYS A 58 -18.17 -0.69 -10.30
CA LYS A 58 -18.77 -1.58 -11.33
C LYS A 58 -20.30 -1.63 -11.24
N LYS A 59 -20.86 -1.66 -10.03
CA LYS A 59 -22.32 -1.60 -9.81
C LYS A 59 -22.88 -0.25 -10.30
N LEU A 60 -22.24 0.83 -9.92
CA LEU A 60 -22.60 2.18 -10.29
C LEU A 60 -22.56 2.35 -11.83
N SER A 61 -21.48 1.91 -12.44
CA SER A 61 -21.32 1.92 -13.90
C SER A 61 -22.47 1.21 -14.63
N ARG A 62 -22.89 0.04 -14.14
CA ARG A 62 -24.01 -0.72 -14.72
C ARG A 62 -25.36 -0.02 -14.48
N ARG A 63 -25.55 0.53 -13.28
CA ARG A 63 -26.80 1.25 -12.92
C ARG A 63 -27.06 2.44 -13.81
N TYR A 64 -26.01 3.15 -14.22
CA TYR A 64 -26.08 4.36 -15.03
C TYR A 64 -25.55 4.16 -16.46
N ALA A 65 -25.57 2.92 -16.95
CA ALA A 65 -25.08 2.58 -18.30
C ALA A 65 -25.78 3.34 -19.40
N ASP A 66 -27.09 3.55 -19.25
CA ASP A 66 -27.96 4.23 -20.23
C ASP A 66 -28.23 5.71 -19.86
N TYR A 67 -27.57 6.24 -18.83
CA TYR A 67 -27.76 7.63 -18.41
C TYR A 67 -26.90 8.57 -19.27
N PRO A 68 -27.48 9.32 -20.19
CA PRO A 68 -26.74 10.14 -21.15
C PRO A 68 -26.14 11.36 -20.47
N MET A 69 -24.93 11.69 -20.82
CA MET A 69 -24.29 12.95 -20.46
C MET A 69 -23.41 13.45 -21.60
N LEU A 70 -23.12 14.75 -21.58
CA LEU A 70 -22.19 15.35 -22.52
C LEU A 70 -20.78 15.24 -21.97
N SER A 71 -19.89 14.60 -22.74
CA SER A 71 -18.47 14.57 -22.37
C SER A 71 -17.83 15.94 -22.55
N MET A 72 -16.80 16.20 -21.75
CA MET A 72 -16.06 17.45 -21.78
C MET A 72 -14.60 17.16 -22.11
N THR A 73 -14.07 17.85 -23.12
CA THR A 73 -12.65 17.87 -23.45
C THR A 73 -12.13 19.29 -23.36
N HIS A 74 -11.01 19.49 -22.72
CA HIS A 74 -10.45 20.84 -22.45
C HIS A 74 -11.47 21.78 -21.74
N GLY A 75 -12.37 21.21 -20.92
CA GLY A 75 -13.44 21.96 -20.27
C GLY A 75 -14.55 22.42 -21.21
N GLN A 76 -14.56 22.03 -22.50
CA GLN A 76 -15.55 22.36 -23.50
C GLN A 76 -16.39 21.14 -23.87
N SER A 77 -17.66 21.42 -24.27
CA SER A 77 -18.59 20.38 -24.69
C SER A 77 -18.06 19.60 -25.89
N ALA A 78 -18.08 18.27 -25.80
CA ALA A 78 -17.63 17.36 -26.85
C ALA A 78 -18.78 16.43 -27.28
N THR A 79 -18.51 15.16 -27.47
CA THR A 79 -19.50 14.17 -27.92
C THR A 79 -20.32 13.62 -26.75
N PRO A 80 -21.54 13.10 -27.00
CA PRO A 80 -22.32 12.38 -26.00
C PRO A 80 -21.57 11.13 -25.47
N THR A 81 -21.76 10.88 -24.19
CA THR A 81 -21.30 9.68 -23.47
C THR A 81 -22.38 9.22 -22.51
N THR A 82 -22.09 8.25 -21.64
CA THR A 82 -22.96 7.93 -20.51
C THR A 82 -22.19 8.00 -19.20
N PHE A 83 -22.87 8.38 -18.12
CA PHE A 83 -22.27 8.44 -16.79
C PHE A 83 -21.70 7.07 -16.38
N GLY A 84 -22.41 5.99 -16.70
CA GLY A 84 -21.95 4.64 -16.43
C GLY A 84 -20.63 4.30 -17.12
N LYS A 85 -20.43 4.76 -18.38
CA LYS A 85 -19.16 4.57 -19.11
C LYS A 85 -18.00 5.34 -18.44
N GLU A 86 -18.24 6.58 -18.01
CA GLU A 86 -17.19 7.37 -17.34
C GLU A 86 -16.74 6.70 -16.03
N ILE A 87 -17.65 6.16 -15.23
CA ILE A 87 -17.32 5.38 -14.04
C ILE A 87 -16.59 4.08 -14.39
N ALA A 88 -16.97 3.41 -15.49
CA ALA A 88 -16.31 2.17 -15.92
C ALA A 88 -14.82 2.36 -16.21
N VAL A 89 -14.40 3.53 -16.65
CA VAL A 89 -12.98 3.87 -16.87
C VAL A 89 -12.18 3.72 -15.58
N PHE A 90 -12.65 4.27 -14.48
CA PHE A 90 -11.98 4.20 -13.18
C PHE A 90 -12.01 2.78 -12.61
N ALA A 91 -13.15 2.09 -12.70
CA ALA A 91 -13.24 0.69 -12.27
C ALA A 91 -12.24 -0.20 -13.02
N ASN A 92 -12.06 -0.01 -14.32
CA ASN A 92 -11.10 -0.76 -15.13
C ASN A 92 -9.65 -0.40 -14.78
N ARG A 93 -9.33 0.87 -14.62
CA ARG A 93 -7.99 1.34 -14.23
C ARG A 93 -7.57 0.75 -12.88
N LEU A 94 -8.45 0.84 -11.87
CA LEU A 94 -8.19 0.31 -10.52
C LEU A 94 -8.10 -1.22 -10.52
N ASN A 95 -8.94 -1.92 -11.29
CA ASN A 95 -8.88 -3.38 -11.40
C ASN A 95 -7.52 -3.85 -11.93
N ARG A 96 -6.96 -3.20 -12.93
CA ARG A 96 -5.63 -3.50 -13.45
C ARG A 96 -4.53 -3.33 -12.39
N GLN A 97 -4.63 -2.28 -11.56
CA GLN A 97 -3.68 -2.06 -10.46
C GLN A 97 -3.87 -3.09 -9.34
N TYR A 98 -5.12 -3.44 -9.01
CA TYR A 98 -5.43 -4.49 -8.05
C TYR A 98 -4.77 -5.82 -8.42
N ASP A 99 -4.85 -6.25 -9.67
CA ASP A 99 -4.26 -7.50 -10.15
C ASP A 99 -2.72 -7.48 -10.02
N GLN A 100 -2.07 -6.34 -10.26
CA GLN A 100 -0.63 -6.18 -10.08
C GLN A 100 -0.23 -6.31 -8.61
N VAL A 101 -0.90 -5.61 -7.68
CA VAL A 101 -0.61 -5.70 -6.25
C VAL A 101 -0.89 -7.11 -5.71
N LYS A 102 -1.96 -7.75 -6.18
CA LYS A 102 -2.33 -9.11 -5.79
C LYS A 102 -1.25 -10.14 -6.16
N SER A 103 -0.60 -9.98 -7.31
CA SER A 103 0.47 -10.87 -7.80
C SER A 103 1.84 -10.55 -7.24
N GLN A 104 2.01 -9.45 -6.47
CA GLN A 104 3.28 -9.01 -5.91
C GLN A 104 3.93 -10.08 -5.03
N SER A 105 5.19 -10.36 -5.30
CA SER A 105 6.06 -11.16 -4.44
C SER A 105 6.82 -10.28 -3.47
N PHE A 106 6.97 -10.75 -2.23
CA PHE A 106 7.71 -10.05 -1.19
C PHE A 106 8.96 -10.85 -0.86
N LEU A 107 10.11 -10.21 -0.95
CA LEU A 107 11.40 -10.84 -0.74
C LEU A 107 11.77 -10.87 0.74
N GLY A 108 12.64 -11.82 1.10
CA GLY A 108 13.22 -11.93 2.42
C GLY A 108 14.66 -12.43 2.37
N LYS A 109 15.48 -11.92 3.25
CA LYS A 109 16.90 -12.22 3.38
C LYS A 109 17.19 -12.87 4.72
N PHE A 110 18.02 -13.91 4.69
CA PHE A 110 18.68 -14.53 5.84
C PHE A 110 20.10 -14.93 5.41
N GLY A 111 21.12 -14.23 5.89
CA GLY A 111 22.49 -14.43 5.41
C GLY A 111 23.58 -13.89 6.32
N GLY A 112 23.22 -13.39 7.52
CA GLY A 112 24.15 -12.82 8.49
C GLY A 112 24.63 -11.41 8.12
N ALA A 113 25.70 -10.97 8.77
CA ALA A 113 26.19 -9.60 8.80
C ALA A 113 26.55 -9.00 7.44
N THR A 114 26.86 -9.81 6.45
CA THR A 114 27.27 -9.36 5.10
C THR A 114 26.60 -10.15 3.96
N GLY A 115 25.61 -10.97 4.28
CA GLY A 115 24.91 -11.80 3.29
C GLY A 115 25.68 -13.04 2.82
N THR A 116 26.78 -13.39 3.49
CA THR A 116 27.70 -14.44 3.06
C THR A 116 27.62 -15.74 3.88
N TRP A 117 26.76 -15.78 4.90
CA TRP A 117 26.67 -16.89 5.86
C TRP A 117 28.02 -17.27 6.55
N SER A 118 29.04 -16.40 6.50
CA SER A 118 30.37 -16.70 6.97
C SER A 118 30.41 -17.22 8.42
N THR A 119 29.72 -16.54 9.33
CA THR A 119 29.65 -16.99 10.75
C THR A 119 28.93 -18.34 10.88
N HIS A 120 27.88 -18.56 10.10
CA HIS A 120 27.16 -19.83 10.08
C HIS A 120 28.03 -20.97 9.57
N VAL A 121 28.76 -20.77 8.48
CA VAL A 121 29.64 -21.76 7.86
C VAL A 121 30.81 -22.13 8.79
N VAL A 122 31.42 -21.12 9.44
CA VAL A 122 32.51 -21.37 10.41
C VAL A 122 32.00 -22.19 11.59
N SER A 123 30.81 -21.87 12.10
CA SER A 123 30.25 -22.58 13.27
C SER A 123 29.75 -23.99 12.92
N PHE A 124 29.13 -24.19 11.77
CA PHE A 124 28.56 -25.46 11.33
C PHE A 124 28.83 -25.71 9.84
N PRO A 125 30.04 -26.10 9.46
CA PRO A 125 30.50 -26.21 8.07
C PRO A 125 29.78 -27.32 7.26
N LYS A 126 29.19 -28.30 7.95
CA LYS A 126 28.45 -29.39 7.28
C LYS A 126 27.00 -29.05 6.92
N VAL A 127 26.49 -27.89 7.38
CA VAL A 127 25.13 -27.48 7.11
C VAL A 127 25.08 -26.73 5.77
N ASN A 128 24.14 -27.08 4.92
CA ASN A 128 23.85 -26.31 3.70
C ASN A 128 23.00 -25.07 4.05
N TRP A 129 23.69 -23.98 4.38
CA TRP A 129 23.05 -22.76 4.85
C TRP A 129 22.21 -22.07 3.78
N LEU A 130 22.57 -22.17 2.50
CA LEU A 130 21.73 -21.67 1.39
C LEU A 130 20.38 -22.38 1.34
N ARG A 131 20.40 -23.71 1.43
CA ARG A 131 19.17 -24.51 1.47
C ARG A 131 18.36 -24.23 2.73
N PHE A 132 19.02 -24.04 3.85
CA PHE A 132 18.37 -23.67 5.12
C PHE A 132 17.65 -22.32 4.99
N ALA A 133 18.35 -21.27 4.55
CA ALA A 133 17.80 -19.91 4.36
C ALA A 133 16.61 -19.93 3.38
N ASN A 134 16.77 -20.61 2.23
CA ASN A 134 15.70 -20.76 1.26
C ASN A 134 14.42 -21.37 1.87
N ASN A 135 14.57 -22.48 2.59
CA ASN A 135 13.43 -23.17 3.18
C ASN A 135 12.80 -22.37 4.33
N PHE A 136 13.63 -21.71 5.16
CA PHE A 136 13.19 -20.88 6.26
C PHE A 136 12.30 -19.71 5.77
N ILE A 137 12.79 -18.96 4.77
CA ILE A 137 12.08 -17.80 4.22
C ILE A 137 10.78 -18.24 3.52
N LYS A 138 10.80 -19.34 2.77
CA LYS A 138 9.60 -19.92 2.14
C LYS A 138 8.53 -20.32 3.15
N ARG A 139 8.92 -20.88 4.30
CA ARG A 139 7.97 -21.23 5.38
C ARG A 139 7.26 -20.01 5.96
N MET A 140 7.88 -18.82 5.91
CA MET A 140 7.26 -17.56 6.30
C MET A 140 6.35 -17.00 5.20
N GLY A 141 6.27 -17.65 4.04
CA GLY A 141 5.47 -17.21 2.90
C GLY A 141 6.09 -16.03 2.14
N LEU A 142 7.40 -15.83 2.26
CA LEU A 142 8.20 -14.87 1.50
C LEU A 142 8.99 -15.58 0.40
N THR A 143 9.46 -14.82 -0.57
CA THR A 143 10.37 -15.30 -1.62
C THR A 143 11.81 -15.09 -1.16
N PRO A 144 12.66 -16.14 -1.16
CA PRO A 144 14.05 -15.99 -0.73
C PRO A 144 14.88 -15.13 -1.67
N ASN A 145 15.53 -14.11 -1.12
CA ASN A 145 16.61 -13.38 -1.77
C ASN A 145 17.96 -13.87 -1.16
N LEU A 146 18.68 -14.69 -1.91
CA LEU A 146 19.92 -15.33 -1.43
C LEU A 146 21.19 -14.54 -1.77
N VAL A 147 21.10 -13.57 -2.69
CA VAL A 147 22.22 -12.74 -3.11
C VAL A 147 22.00 -11.32 -2.61
N THR A 148 22.51 -11.05 -1.43
CA THR A 148 22.29 -9.76 -0.73
C THR A 148 23.58 -9.32 -0.01
N THR A 149 23.55 -8.13 0.56
CA THR A 149 24.53 -7.64 1.52
C THR A 149 24.07 -7.92 2.96
N GLN A 150 24.29 -7.01 3.88
CA GLN A 150 23.68 -7.11 5.23
C GLN A 150 22.16 -6.92 5.18
N ILE A 151 21.67 -6.12 4.21
CA ILE A 151 20.26 -5.82 4.03
C ILE A 151 19.64 -6.64 2.88
N GLU A 152 18.33 -6.80 2.90
CA GLU A 152 17.52 -7.01 1.70
C GLU A 152 17.43 -5.67 0.97
N PRO A 153 17.71 -5.59 -0.37
CA PRO A 153 17.85 -4.29 -1.06
C PRO A 153 16.56 -3.45 -1.17
N HIS A 154 15.43 -3.95 -0.69
CA HIS A 154 14.12 -3.30 -0.70
C HIS A 154 13.50 -3.07 -2.09
N ASP A 155 14.02 -3.67 -3.15
CA ASP A 155 13.51 -3.50 -4.51
C ASP A 155 12.04 -3.94 -4.63
N SER A 156 11.68 -5.09 -4.03
CA SER A 156 10.30 -5.58 -4.02
C SER A 156 9.34 -4.70 -3.21
N LEU A 157 9.83 -4.07 -2.14
CA LEU A 157 9.05 -3.06 -1.42
C LEU A 157 8.85 -1.81 -2.27
N SER A 158 9.92 -1.35 -2.94
CA SER A 158 9.86 -0.20 -3.86
C SER A 158 8.85 -0.43 -5.00
N GLU A 159 8.84 -1.64 -5.59
CA GLU A 159 7.82 -2.03 -6.59
C GLU A 159 6.40 -1.86 -6.04
N SER A 160 6.14 -2.32 -4.82
CA SER A 160 4.82 -2.20 -4.19
C SER A 160 4.44 -0.75 -3.89
N TYR A 161 5.39 0.10 -3.48
CA TYR A 161 5.15 1.53 -3.28
C TYR A 161 4.79 2.22 -4.59
N HIS A 162 5.48 1.93 -5.69
CA HIS A 162 5.13 2.44 -7.02
C HIS A 162 3.73 1.99 -7.48
N GLN A 163 3.30 0.78 -7.11
CA GLN A 163 1.94 0.32 -7.39
C GLN A 163 0.90 1.12 -6.62
N LEU A 164 1.13 1.37 -5.33
CA LEU A 164 0.24 2.19 -4.50
C LEU A 164 0.19 3.65 -4.97
N ILE A 165 1.31 4.23 -5.40
CA ILE A 165 1.34 5.57 -6.00
C ILE A 165 0.39 5.66 -7.19
N ARG A 166 0.42 4.67 -8.09
CA ARG A 166 -0.49 4.64 -9.25
C ARG A 166 -1.95 4.49 -8.85
N ILE A 167 -2.25 3.65 -7.86
CA ILE A 167 -3.62 3.53 -7.31
C ILE A 167 -4.08 4.87 -6.75
N ASN A 168 -3.26 5.49 -5.90
CA ASN A 168 -3.57 6.79 -5.30
C ASN A 168 -3.78 7.88 -6.37
N THR A 169 -2.99 7.88 -7.42
CA THR A 169 -3.15 8.81 -8.55
C THR A 169 -4.49 8.60 -9.28
N VAL A 170 -4.90 7.35 -9.49
CA VAL A 170 -6.21 7.05 -10.09
C VAL A 170 -7.36 7.48 -9.18
N LEU A 171 -7.19 7.36 -7.85
CA LEU A 171 -8.19 7.81 -6.88
C LEU A 171 -8.30 9.33 -6.79
N ILE A 172 -7.19 10.06 -6.93
CA ILE A 172 -7.20 11.53 -7.05
C ILE A 172 -7.98 11.95 -8.30
N ASP A 173 -7.70 11.35 -9.43
CA ASP A 173 -8.35 11.62 -10.70
C ASP A 173 -9.87 11.35 -10.61
N LEU A 174 -10.27 10.24 -10.00
CA LEU A 174 -11.67 9.93 -9.68
C LEU A 174 -12.30 11.02 -8.79
N SER A 175 -11.59 11.48 -7.77
CA SER A 175 -12.07 12.51 -6.84
C SER A 175 -12.29 13.86 -7.54
N HIS A 176 -11.38 14.22 -8.46
CA HIS A 176 -11.50 15.42 -9.29
C HIS A 176 -12.72 15.36 -10.19
N ASP A 177 -12.95 14.26 -10.89
CA ASP A 177 -14.10 14.13 -11.78
C ASP A 177 -15.43 14.20 -11.02
N PHE A 178 -15.54 13.51 -9.86
CA PHE A 178 -16.75 13.60 -9.03
C PHE A 178 -16.96 15.01 -8.50
N TRP A 179 -15.91 15.69 -8.06
CA TRP A 179 -15.98 17.08 -7.63
C TRP A 179 -16.49 17.99 -8.78
N TYR A 180 -15.99 17.81 -10.01
CA TYR A 180 -16.47 18.54 -11.18
C TYR A 180 -17.92 18.21 -11.53
N TYR A 181 -18.33 16.95 -11.48
CA TYR A 181 -19.73 16.58 -11.73
C TYR A 181 -20.68 17.21 -10.71
N ILE A 182 -20.30 17.31 -9.45
CA ILE A 182 -21.06 18.01 -8.42
C ILE A 182 -21.09 19.51 -8.70
N SER A 183 -19.97 20.14 -9.01
CA SER A 183 -19.89 21.58 -9.25
C SER A 183 -20.70 22.03 -10.47
N ARG A 184 -20.92 21.13 -11.43
CA ARG A 184 -21.72 21.37 -12.64
C ARG A 184 -23.17 20.93 -12.51
N GLY A 185 -23.60 20.42 -11.37
CA GLY A 185 -24.95 19.93 -11.13
C GLY A 185 -25.31 18.64 -11.88
N ILE A 186 -24.32 17.90 -12.38
CA ILE A 186 -24.53 16.56 -12.96
C ILE A 186 -24.80 15.54 -11.84
N LEU A 187 -24.15 15.72 -10.71
CA LEU A 187 -24.39 14.97 -9.47
C LEU A 187 -24.85 15.92 -8.36
N GLU A 188 -25.73 15.43 -7.50
CA GLU A 188 -26.13 16.10 -6.28
C GLU A 188 -25.75 15.27 -5.07
N GLN A 189 -25.18 15.92 -4.05
CA GLN A 189 -24.85 15.24 -2.79
C GLN A 189 -26.13 15.01 -1.97
N LYS A 190 -26.31 13.80 -1.49
CA LYS A 190 -27.41 13.45 -0.59
C LYS A 190 -27.19 14.10 0.78
N ARG A 191 -28.18 14.88 1.24
CA ARG A 191 -28.18 15.40 2.62
C ARG A 191 -28.30 14.25 3.61
N ILE A 192 -27.32 14.17 4.52
CA ILE A 192 -27.42 13.29 5.67
C ILE A 192 -28.18 14.06 6.77
N LYS A 193 -29.18 13.42 7.35
CA LYS A 193 -29.94 14.01 8.45
C LYS A 193 -28.99 14.32 9.61
N ASP A 194 -29.08 15.53 10.13
CA ASP A 194 -28.24 16.05 11.23
C ASP A 194 -26.81 16.44 10.83
N GLU A 195 -26.43 16.45 9.55
CA GLU A 195 -25.14 16.97 9.09
C GLU A 195 -25.26 18.47 8.76
N VAL A 196 -24.36 19.27 9.36
CA VAL A 196 -24.30 20.73 9.09
C VAL A 196 -23.44 20.94 7.85
N GLY A 197 -24.06 21.36 6.74
CA GLY A 197 -23.37 21.51 5.44
C GLY A 197 -22.24 22.55 5.45
N SER A 198 -22.54 23.75 5.92
CA SER A 198 -21.56 24.85 6.05
C SER A 198 -21.91 25.69 7.25
N SER A 199 -20.94 26.12 8.05
CA SER A 199 -21.15 26.99 9.21
C SER A 199 -21.67 28.38 8.84
N ALA A 200 -21.34 28.87 7.63
CA ALA A 200 -21.72 30.21 7.16
C ALA A 200 -22.91 30.20 6.17
N MET A 201 -23.11 29.11 5.42
CA MET A 201 -24.10 28.99 4.36
C MET A 201 -24.85 27.65 4.45
N PRO A 202 -25.91 27.54 5.28
CA PRO A 202 -26.59 26.27 5.59
C PRO A 202 -27.28 25.59 4.38
N HIS A 203 -27.55 26.35 3.30
CA HIS A 203 -28.14 25.82 2.06
C HIS A 203 -27.13 25.06 1.18
N LYS A 204 -25.84 25.14 1.49
CA LYS A 204 -24.73 24.64 0.67
C LYS A 204 -24.13 23.38 1.27
N ILE A 205 -24.03 22.30 0.50
CA ILE A 205 -23.30 21.09 0.84
C ILE A 205 -22.01 21.06 0.01
N ASN A 206 -20.86 21.15 0.70
CA ASN A 206 -19.57 21.13 0.05
C ASN A 206 -19.10 19.69 -0.19
N PRO A 207 -18.44 19.37 -1.32
CA PRO A 207 -17.87 18.05 -1.60
C PRO A 207 -16.53 17.81 -0.86
N ILE A 208 -16.49 18.14 0.46
CA ILE A 208 -15.28 18.11 1.30
C ILE A 208 -14.63 16.74 1.39
N GLN A 209 -15.39 15.67 1.18
CA GLN A 209 -14.85 14.31 1.20
C GLN A 209 -13.87 14.10 0.03
N PHE A 210 -14.19 14.61 -1.16
CA PHE A 210 -13.30 14.51 -2.33
C PHE A 210 -12.06 15.41 -2.18
N GLU A 211 -12.21 16.59 -1.57
CA GLU A 211 -11.11 17.51 -1.27
C GLU A 211 -10.16 16.90 -0.22
N ASN A 212 -10.70 16.33 0.85
CA ASN A 212 -9.94 15.59 1.85
C ASN A 212 -9.25 14.36 1.26
N ALA A 213 -9.91 13.72 0.30
CA ALA A 213 -9.36 12.62 -0.45
C ALA A 213 -8.07 13.04 -1.17
N GLU A 214 -8.14 14.07 -1.97
CA GLU A 214 -7.00 14.61 -2.71
C GLU A 214 -5.82 14.94 -1.78
N GLY A 215 -6.07 15.66 -0.67
CA GLY A 215 -5.04 16.05 0.28
C GLY A 215 -4.31 14.86 0.91
N ASN A 216 -5.06 13.87 1.41
CA ASN A 216 -4.47 12.69 2.01
C ASN A 216 -3.70 11.83 1.01
N LEU A 217 -4.26 11.59 -0.19
CA LEU A 217 -3.56 10.82 -1.23
C LEU A 217 -2.28 11.50 -1.66
N GLY A 218 -2.26 12.83 -1.74
CA GLY A 218 -1.06 13.62 -2.02
C GLY A 218 0.04 13.38 -0.99
N ILE A 219 -0.29 13.38 0.31
CA ILE A 219 0.65 13.06 1.41
C ILE A 219 1.16 11.63 1.27
N SER A 220 0.26 10.67 1.04
CA SER A 220 0.65 9.27 0.83
C SER A 220 1.61 9.13 -0.34
N ILE A 221 1.31 9.73 -1.49
CA ILE A 221 2.18 9.71 -2.68
C ILE A 221 3.55 10.29 -2.38
N ALA A 222 3.64 11.41 -1.68
CA ALA A 222 4.92 12.02 -1.31
C ALA A 222 5.78 11.09 -0.46
N LEU A 223 5.19 10.44 0.56
CA LEU A 223 5.88 9.48 1.42
C LEU A 223 6.29 8.23 0.63
N LEU A 224 5.40 7.65 -0.18
CA LEU A 224 5.70 6.47 -0.99
C LEU A 224 6.77 6.74 -2.04
N ASN A 225 6.80 7.93 -2.66
CA ASN A 225 7.86 8.34 -3.58
C ASN A 225 9.23 8.40 -2.87
N HIS A 226 9.27 8.96 -1.67
CA HIS A 226 10.52 8.98 -0.90
C HIS A 226 10.95 7.57 -0.51
N LEU A 227 10.03 6.72 -0.04
CA LEU A 227 10.30 5.34 0.30
C LEU A 227 10.82 4.53 -0.90
N SER A 228 10.18 4.66 -2.07
CA SER A 228 10.54 3.90 -3.26
C SER A 228 11.89 4.26 -3.85
N THR A 229 12.32 5.51 -3.69
CA THR A 229 13.60 6.01 -4.22
C THR A 229 14.74 5.90 -3.22
N LYS A 230 14.46 6.02 -1.92
CA LYS A 230 15.50 6.02 -0.88
C LYS A 230 15.89 4.61 -0.44
N LEU A 231 14.93 3.71 -0.24
CA LEU A 231 15.20 2.41 0.37
C LEU A 231 16.12 1.50 -0.47
N PRO A 232 16.03 1.46 -1.83
CA PRO A 232 16.97 0.68 -2.64
C PRO A 232 18.41 1.21 -2.62
N VAL A 233 18.65 2.39 -2.06
CA VAL A 233 19.99 3.02 -2.04
C VAL A 233 20.60 2.92 -0.65
N SER A 234 21.67 2.14 -0.53
CA SER A 234 22.48 2.02 0.68
C SER A 234 23.97 2.17 0.34
N ARG A 235 24.79 2.48 1.34
CA ARG A 235 26.24 2.59 1.17
C ARG A 235 26.90 1.25 1.46
N MET A 236 27.66 0.74 0.49
CA MET A 236 28.36 -0.55 0.59
C MET A 236 27.43 -1.67 1.09
N GLN A 237 27.80 -2.38 2.15
CA GLN A 237 27.02 -3.49 2.68
C GLN A 237 25.85 -3.02 3.54
N ARG A 238 25.92 -1.84 4.14
CA ARG A 238 24.87 -1.20 4.92
C ARG A 238 25.23 0.21 5.38
N ASP A 239 24.22 1.11 5.40
CA ASP A 239 24.16 2.27 6.30
C ASP A 239 22.80 2.26 7.07
N LEU A 240 22.59 3.22 7.99
CA LEU A 240 21.37 3.27 8.82
C LEU A 240 20.30 4.25 8.28
N SER A 241 20.49 4.83 7.11
CA SER A 241 19.55 5.81 6.57
C SER A 241 18.20 5.20 6.17
N ASP A 242 18.15 3.90 5.91
CA ASP A 242 16.94 3.11 5.66
C ASP A 242 16.02 3.02 6.88
N SER A 243 16.60 2.81 8.05
CA SER A 243 15.87 2.53 9.30
C SER A 243 14.90 3.65 9.71
N THR A 244 15.29 4.91 9.52
CA THR A 244 14.43 6.06 9.82
C THR A 244 13.29 6.19 8.81
N VAL A 245 13.57 5.96 7.55
CA VAL A 245 12.62 6.11 6.44
C VAL A 245 11.57 5.00 6.47
N LEU A 246 12.00 3.76 6.67
CA LEU A 246 11.15 2.57 6.65
C LEU A 246 10.02 2.62 7.71
N ARG A 247 10.22 3.32 8.82
CA ARG A 247 9.20 3.52 9.86
C ARG A 247 7.97 4.29 9.39
N ASN A 248 8.08 5.03 8.28
CA ASN A 248 7.00 5.85 7.73
C ASN A 248 6.08 5.10 6.75
N GLN A 249 6.38 3.84 6.41
CA GLN A 249 5.52 3.08 5.49
C GLN A 249 4.08 2.91 6.00
N GLY A 250 3.88 2.75 7.32
CA GLY A 250 2.56 2.68 7.93
C GLY A 250 1.78 3.99 7.83
N VAL A 251 2.46 5.13 7.93
CA VAL A 251 1.85 6.46 7.76
C VAL A 251 1.33 6.63 6.33
N ALA A 252 2.16 6.30 5.34
CA ALA A 252 1.77 6.34 3.93
C ALA A 252 0.56 5.45 3.64
N MET A 253 0.54 4.23 4.18
CA MET A 253 -0.58 3.30 4.07
C MET A 253 -1.85 3.86 4.75
N GLY A 254 -1.72 4.44 5.93
CA GLY A 254 -2.83 5.04 6.69
C GLY A 254 -3.53 6.14 5.88
N HIS A 255 -2.76 7.04 5.26
CA HIS A 255 -3.30 8.07 4.37
C HIS A 255 -3.99 7.49 3.14
N SER A 256 -3.49 6.41 2.53
CA SER A 256 -4.18 5.73 1.43
C SER A 256 -5.49 5.07 1.89
N LEU A 257 -5.50 4.43 3.06
CA LEU A 257 -6.66 3.69 3.57
C LEU A 257 -7.80 4.62 4.00
N SER A 258 -7.50 5.78 4.58
CA SER A 258 -8.51 6.73 5.04
C SER A 258 -9.47 7.15 3.93
N LEU A 259 -9.03 7.05 2.68
CA LEU A 259 -9.76 7.47 1.49
C LEU A 259 -10.58 6.41 0.82
N ILE A 260 -10.16 5.16 0.86
CA ILE A 260 -10.95 4.06 0.30
C ILE A 260 -12.28 3.98 1.04
N HIS A 261 -12.31 4.34 2.33
CA HIS A 261 -13.54 4.48 3.12
C HIS A 261 -14.38 5.71 2.74
N ILE A 262 -13.74 6.80 2.29
CA ILE A 262 -14.43 8.05 1.92
C ILE A 262 -14.95 7.99 0.48
N SER A 263 -14.22 7.30 -0.39
CA SER A 263 -14.56 7.14 -1.82
C SER A 263 -15.66 6.11 -2.10
N GLU A 264 -16.36 5.57 -1.07
CA GLU A 264 -17.54 4.74 -1.32
C GLU A 264 -18.68 5.62 -1.87
N PRO A 265 -18.93 5.61 -3.20
CA PRO A 265 -19.90 6.53 -3.85
C PRO A 265 -21.33 6.34 -3.35
N THR A 266 -21.60 5.21 -2.72
CA THR A 266 -22.95 4.79 -2.29
C THR A 266 -23.53 5.61 -1.15
N ARG A 267 -22.70 6.39 -0.42
CA ARG A 267 -23.17 7.24 0.67
C ARG A 267 -23.73 8.59 0.22
N HIS A 268 -23.47 9.02 -1.03
CA HIS A 268 -23.64 10.42 -1.42
C HIS A 268 -24.47 10.67 -2.69
N GLU A 269 -25.20 9.67 -3.25
CA GLU A 269 -25.82 9.85 -4.55
C GLU A 269 -27.35 10.09 -4.50
N ARG A 270 -27.76 11.23 -5.04
CA ARG A 270 -28.97 11.40 -5.86
C ARG A 270 -28.54 11.96 -7.20
N ILE A 271 -28.90 11.28 -8.26
CA ILE A 271 -28.93 11.79 -9.62
C ILE A 271 -30.33 12.30 -9.86
#